data_e8dca2c949da2305fcb59af0e356391d
#
_entry.id   e8dca2c949da2305fcb59af0e356391d
#
_cell.length_a   1.000
_cell.length_b   1.000
_cell.length_c   1.000
_cell.angle_alpha   90.00
_cell.angle_beta   90.00
_cell.angle_gamma   90.00
#
_symmetry.space_group_name_H-M   'P 1'
#
loop_
_entity.id
_entity.type
_entity.pdbx_description
1 polymer ?
#
loop_
_entity_poly.entity_id
_entity_poly.type
_entity_poly.pdbx_seq_one_letter_code
_entity_poly.pdbx_strand_id
1 'polypeptide(L)'
;MTNFRETKHVYWIITGEINPGQEAVFSAVCARLVEMARAEPGALSYEWSIAEGSRTFHIYERYADSEAVKFHRANVGEVLKELYAVVTAKTFTLYGSPSEEVKQMLAVRHPLVMVPHNGFSRS
;
A
#
# COMPACT_ATOMS: atom_id res chain seq x y z
N MET A 1 0.20 27.27 13.53
CA MET A 1 0.73 26.62 12.33
C MET A 1 0.37 25.15 12.35
N THR A 2 -0.21 24.67 11.28
CA THR A 2 -0.54 23.25 11.18
C THR A 2 0.72 22.45 10.97
N ASN A 3 0.94 21.47 11.83
CA ASN A 3 2.06 20.56 11.73
C ASN A 3 1.71 19.48 10.70
N PHE A 4 2.64 19.16 9.80
CA PHE A 4 2.45 18.11 8.82
C PHE A 4 2.07 16.78 9.49
N ARG A 5 2.53 16.54 10.72
CA ARG A 5 2.25 15.32 11.49
C ARG A 5 0.88 15.29 12.17
N GLU A 6 0.11 16.37 12.10
CA GLU A 6 -1.22 16.38 12.71
C GLU A 6 -2.17 15.42 12.02
N THR A 7 -1.95 15.14 10.76
CA THR A 7 -2.73 14.08 10.11
C THR A 7 -2.25 12.74 10.65
N LYS A 8 -3.19 11.82 10.87
CA LYS A 8 -2.87 10.47 11.31
C LYS A 8 -2.73 9.51 10.14
N HIS A 9 -2.75 10.04 8.93
CA HIS A 9 -2.68 9.21 7.73
C HIS A 9 -1.42 8.37 7.71
N VAL A 10 -1.57 7.16 7.23
CA VAL A 10 -0.46 6.25 6.95
C VAL A 10 -0.59 5.89 5.47
N TYR A 11 0.49 6.03 4.72
CA TYR A 11 0.42 5.73 3.30
C TYR A 11 1.75 5.18 2.82
N TRP A 12 1.70 4.48 1.68
CA TRP A 12 2.92 3.86 1.14
C TRP A 12 2.81 3.65 -0.36
N ILE A 13 3.98 3.41 -0.95
CA ILE A 13 4.10 3.00 -2.33
C ILE A 13 4.87 1.69 -2.37
N ILE A 14 4.27 0.70 -3.00
CA ILE A 14 4.92 -0.58 -3.30
C ILE A 14 5.25 -0.57 -4.78
N THR A 15 6.46 -1.00 -5.13
CA THR A 15 6.84 -1.18 -6.52
C THR A 15 7.32 -2.60 -6.76
N GLY A 16 7.14 -3.09 -7.97
CA GLY A 16 7.58 -4.42 -8.34
C GLY A 16 7.37 -4.66 -9.82
N GLU A 17 7.56 -5.91 -10.20
CA GLU A 17 7.33 -6.36 -11.58
C GLU A 17 6.41 -7.56 -11.60
N ILE A 18 5.48 -7.57 -12.55
CA ILE A 18 4.63 -8.73 -12.81
C ILE A 18 5.52 -9.79 -13.45
N ASN A 19 5.51 -11.01 -12.92
CA ASN A 19 6.31 -12.08 -13.48
C ASN A 19 5.86 -12.40 -14.91
N PRO A 20 6.80 -12.74 -15.81
CA PRO A 20 6.43 -13.06 -17.20
C PRO A 20 5.36 -14.13 -17.27
N GLY A 21 4.34 -13.86 -18.10
CA GLY A 21 3.23 -14.81 -18.29
C GLY A 21 2.15 -14.76 -17.23
N GLN A 22 2.31 -13.92 -16.18
CA GLN A 22 1.35 -13.86 -15.07
C GLN A 22 0.45 -12.63 -15.12
N GLU A 23 0.44 -11.91 -16.24
CA GLU A 23 -0.30 -10.66 -16.36
C GLU A 23 -1.81 -10.84 -16.12
N ALA A 24 -2.39 -11.92 -16.66
CA ALA A 24 -3.83 -12.16 -16.48
C ALA A 24 -4.18 -12.50 -15.03
N VAL A 25 -3.36 -13.31 -14.37
CA VAL A 25 -3.57 -13.64 -12.94
C VAL A 25 -3.41 -12.40 -12.10
N PHE A 26 -2.37 -11.59 -12.37
CA PHE A 26 -2.16 -10.32 -11.67
C PHE A 26 -3.39 -9.42 -11.78
N SER A 27 -3.95 -9.26 -12.97
CA SER A 27 -5.11 -8.39 -13.18
C SER A 27 -6.34 -8.90 -12.43
N ALA A 28 -6.55 -10.21 -12.39
CA ALA A 28 -7.68 -10.79 -11.66
C ALA A 28 -7.53 -10.61 -10.15
N VAL A 29 -6.33 -10.82 -9.62
CA VAL A 29 -6.06 -10.63 -8.18
C VAL A 29 -6.19 -9.15 -7.82
N CYS A 30 -5.65 -8.26 -8.66
CA CYS A 30 -5.77 -6.82 -8.47
C CYS A 30 -7.24 -6.40 -8.36
N ALA A 31 -8.11 -6.88 -9.26
CA ALA A 31 -9.53 -6.55 -9.23
C ALA A 31 -10.19 -6.98 -7.93
N ARG A 32 -9.85 -8.17 -7.42
CA ARG A 32 -10.38 -8.66 -6.15
C ARG A 32 -9.91 -7.78 -4.98
N LEU A 33 -8.62 -7.46 -4.95
CA LEU A 33 -8.06 -6.63 -3.89
C LEU A 33 -8.69 -5.24 -3.88
N VAL A 34 -8.88 -4.64 -5.03
CA VAL A 34 -9.51 -3.31 -5.14
C VAL A 34 -10.94 -3.34 -4.58
N GLU A 35 -11.73 -4.35 -4.92
CA GLU A 35 -13.09 -4.44 -4.39
C GLU A 35 -13.11 -4.67 -2.89
N MET A 36 -12.19 -5.48 -2.37
CA MET A 36 -12.09 -5.71 -0.93
C MET A 36 -11.70 -4.41 -0.20
N ALA A 37 -10.71 -3.69 -0.72
CA ALA A 37 -10.27 -2.43 -0.11
C ALA A 37 -11.33 -1.34 -0.21
N ARG A 38 -12.10 -1.32 -1.29
CA ARG A 38 -13.18 -0.34 -1.47
C ARG A 38 -14.21 -0.40 -0.36
N ALA A 39 -14.43 -1.58 0.21
CA ALA A 39 -15.37 -1.76 1.31
C ALA A 39 -14.83 -1.31 2.68
N GLU A 40 -13.55 -0.98 2.77
CA GLU A 40 -12.91 -0.57 4.03
C GLU A 40 -13.16 0.93 4.27
N PRO A 41 -13.79 1.31 5.39
CA PRO A 41 -14.10 2.73 5.62
C PRO A 41 -12.87 3.60 5.77
N GLY A 42 -11.77 3.04 6.26
CA GLY A 42 -10.53 3.80 6.47
C GLY A 42 -9.56 3.79 5.31
N ALA A 43 -9.86 3.11 4.22
CA ALA A 43 -9.00 3.13 3.03
C ALA A 43 -9.35 4.36 2.19
N LEU A 44 -8.42 5.30 2.10
CA LEU A 44 -8.65 6.58 1.42
C LEU A 44 -8.23 6.53 -0.04
N SER A 45 -7.19 5.77 -0.36
CA SER A 45 -6.71 5.57 -1.72
C SER A 45 -6.13 4.17 -1.86
N TYR A 46 -6.37 3.56 -3.00
CA TYR A 46 -5.82 2.24 -3.29
C TYR A 46 -5.67 2.17 -4.82
N GLU A 47 -4.55 2.71 -5.30
CA GLU A 47 -4.37 2.97 -6.72
C GLU A 47 -3.24 2.12 -7.28
N TRP A 48 -3.55 1.37 -8.31
CA TRP A 48 -2.59 0.50 -8.98
C TRP A 48 -2.26 1.10 -10.34
N SER A 49 -0.98 1.13 -10.68
CA SER A 49 -0.51 1.67 -11.95
C SER A 49 0.51 0.73 -12.56
N ILE A 50 0.53 0.67 -13.88
CA ILE A 50 1.52 -0.12 -14.62
C ILE A 50 2.26 0.84 -15.53
N ALA A 51 3.59 0.77 -15.53
CA ALA A 51 4.40 1.62 -16.39
C ALA A 51 4.12 1.29 -17.85
N GLU A 52 3.99 2.34 -18.66
CA GLU A 52 3.65 2.20 -20.07
C GLU A 52 4.64 1.27 -20.77
N GLY A 53 4.09 0.26 -21.45
CA GLY A 53 4.90 -0.71 -22.22
C GLY A 53 5.76 -1.65 -21.40
N SER A 54 5.45 -1.85 -20.10
CA SER A 54 6.27 -2.70 -19.25
C SER A 54 5.44 -3.56 -18.31
N ARG A 55 6.14 -4.34 -17.46
CA ARG A 55 5.52 -5.13 -16.40
C ARG A 55 5.77 -4.51 -15.02
N THR A 56 6.35 -3.32 -14.97
CA THR A 56 6.56 -2.60 -13.70
C THR A 56 5.23 -2.07 -13.20
N PHE A 57 4.91 -2.38 -11.94
CA PHE A 57 3.69 -1.86 -11.33
C PHE A 57 4.02 -1.07 -10.06
N HIS A 58 3.14 -0.13 -9.72
CA HIS A 58 3.17 0.60 -8.47
C HIS A 58 1.80 0.48 -7.81
N ILE A 59 1.79 0.39 -6.49
CA ILE A 59 0.55 0.47 -5.70
C ILE A 59 0.72 1.64 -4.74
N TYR A 60 -0.17 2.63 -4.85
CA TYR A 60 -0.26 3.73 -3.90
C TYR A 60 -1.44 3.46 -2.98
N GLU A 61 -1.19 3.46 -1.66
CA GLU A 61 -2.22 3.16 -0.67
C GLU A 61 -2.19 4.23 0.41
N ARG A 62 -3.36 4.73 0.78
CA ARG A 62 -3.47 5.73 1.86
C ARG A 62 -4.58 5.32 2.80
N TYR A 63 -4.30 5.38 4.09
CA TYR A 63 -5.21 4.99 5.16
C TYR A 63 -5.39 6.14 6.14
N ALA A 64 -6.59 6.23 6.72
CA ALA A 64 -6.94 7.31 7.63
C ALA A 64 -6.07 7.32 8.90
N ASP A 65 -5.65 6.16 9.37
CA ASP A 65 -4.84 6.01 10.57
C ASP A 65 -4.26 4.59 10.66
N SER A 66 -3.55 4.31 11.74
CA SER A 66 -2.95 3.00 11.96
C SER A 66 -3.98 1.89 12.15
N GLU A 67 -5.14 2.21 12.73
CA GLU A 67 -6.20 1.20 12.89
C GLU A 67 -6.75 0.77 11.53
N ALA A 68 -6.87 1.72 10.59
CA ALA A 68 -7.30 1.40 9.23
C ALA A 68 -6.29 0.49 8.52
N VAL A 69 -4.99 0.65 8.78
CA VAL A 69 -3.96 -0.23 8.25
C VAL A 69 -4.13 -1.66 8.77
N LYS A 70 -4.38 -1.80 10.07
CA LYS A 70 -4.58 -3.12 10.67
C LYS A 70 -5.83 -3.79 10.11
N PHE A 71 -6.89 -3.02 9.92
CA PHE A 71 -8.12 -3.51 9.30
C PHE A 71 -7.86 -4.02 7.89
N HIS A 72 -7.14 -3.23 7.09
CA HIS A 72 -6.79 -3.59 5.72
C HIS A 72 -6.04 -4.92 5.68
N ARG A 73 -5.01 -5.04 6.50
CA ARG A 73 -4.20 -6.26 6.52
C ARG A 73 -5.04 -7.49 6.88
N ALA A 74 -5.92 -7.37 7.86
CA ALA A 74 -6.80 -8.47 8.22
C ALA A 74 -7.77 -8.81 7.09
N ASN A 75 -8.24 -7.80 6.37
CA ASN A 75 -9.20 -7.98 5.29
C ASN A 75 -8.59 -8.64 4.05
N VAL A 76 -7.40 -8.21 3.63
CA VAL A 76 -6.83 -8.65 2.34
C VAL A 76 -5.67 -9.62 2.47
N GLY A 77 -5.21 -9.93 3.68
CA GLY A 77 -3.97 -10.68 3.91
C GLY A 77 -3.88 -12.00 3.15
N GLU A 78 -4.96 -12.76 3.09
CA GLU A 78 -4.97 -14.05 2.38
C GLU A 78 -4.84 -13.85 0.86
N VAL A 79 -5.54 -12.85 0.32
CA VAL A 79 -5.49 -12.58 -1.12
C VAL A 79 -4.14 -12.00 -1.53
N LEU A 80 -3.48 -11.24 -0.64
CA LEU A 80 -2.13 -10.74 -0.91
C LEU A 80 -1.13 -11.85 -1.19
N LYS A 81 -1.31 -13.02 -0.61
CA LYS A 81 -0.44 -14.18 -0.90
C LYS A 81 -0.52 -14.56 -2.37
N GLU A 82 -1.70 -14.47 -2.96
CA GLU A 82 -1.88 -14.75 -4.39
C GLU A 82 -1.17 -13.71 -5.25
N LEU A 83 -1.19 -12.44 -4.83
CA LEU A 83 -0.46 -11.39 -5.54
C LEU A 83 1.05 -11.66 -5.51
N TYR A 84 1.59 -11.89 -4.31
CA TYR A 84 3.04 -12.07 -4.18
C TYR A 84 3.55 -13.35 -4.84
N ALA A 85 2.66 -14.30 -5.16
CA ALA A 85 3.03 -15.48 -5.91
C ALA A 85 3.30 -15.21 -7.40
N VAL A 86 2.80 -14.08 -7.93
CA VAL A 86 2.88 -13.77 -9.37
C VAL A 86 3.66 -12.51 -9.69
N VAL A 87 4.26 -11.87 -8.67
CA VAL A 87 5.07 -10.67 -8.86
C VAL A 87 6.42 -10.83 -8.19
N THR A 88 7.36 -9.96 -8.58
CA THR A 88 8.64 -9.79 -7.89
C THR A 88 8.62 -8.41 -7.25
N ALA A 89 8.51 -8.37 -5.92
CA ALA A 89 8.47 -7.12 -5.18
C ALA A 89 9.84 -6.45 -5.20
N LYS A 90 9.89 -5.13 -5.39
CA LYS A 90 11.13 -4.36 -5.48
C LYS A 90 11.31 -3.41 -4.30
N THR A 91 10.37 -2.50 -4.07
CA THR A 91 10.50 -1.51 -3.00
C THR A 91 9.18 -1.35 -2.24
N PHE A 92 9.32 -0.94 -0.99
CA PHE A 92 8.20 -0.57 -0.13
C PHE A 92 8.65 0.71 0.59
N THR A 93 7.98 1.82 0.33
CA THR A 93 8.30 3.10 0.96
C THR A 93 7.12 3.55 1.80
N LEU A 94 7.35 3.70 3.11
CA LEU A 94 6.32 4.00 4.09
C LEU A 94 6.40 5.46 4.51
N TYR A 95 5.27 6.14 4.50
CA TYR A 95 5.13 7.57 4.80
C TYR A 95 4.11 7.78 5.91
N GLY A 96 4.04 9.01 6.39
CA GLY A 96 2.98 9.44 7.28
C GLY A 96 3.30 9.18 8.75
N SER A 97 2.27 8.80 9.51
CA SER A 97 2.36 8.71 10.97
C SER A 97 1.95 7.33 11.49
N PRO A 98 2.63 6.26 11.06
CA PRO A 98 2.31 4.91 11.56
C PRO A 98 2.66 4.80 13.04
N SER A 99 1.83 4.06 13.79
CA SER A 99 2.12 3.70 15.17
C SER A 99 3.32 2.75 15.22
N GLU A 100 3.92 2.60 16.39
CA GLU A 100 5.01 1.63 16.56
C GLU A 100 4.53 0.22 16.23
N GLU A 101 3.31 -0.12 16.61
CA GLU A 101 2.73 -1.43 16.31
C GLU A 101 2.65 -1.67 14.80
N VAL A 102 2.18 -0.68 14.05
CA VAL A 102 2.08 -0.78 12.58
C VAL A 102 3.47 -0.86 11.95
N LYS A 103 4.43 -0.07 12.45
CA LYS A 103 5.82 -0.17 11.94
C LYS A 103 6.38 -1.57 12.13
N GLN A 104 6.15 -2.17 13.30
CA GLN A 104 6.61 -3.54 13.56
C GLN A 104 5.90 -4.54 12.65
N MET A 105 4.60 -4.37 12.46
CA MET A 105 3.81 -5.23 11.59
C MET A 105 4.31 -5.19 10.14
N LEU A 106 4.70 -4.02 9.66
CA LEU A 106 5.18 -3.83 8.29
C LEU A 106 6.67 -4.13 8.12
N ALA A 107 7.41 -4.32 9.23
CA ALA A 107 8.86 -4.54 9.18
C ALA A 107 9.24 -5.77 8.36
N VAL A 108 8.35 -6.76 8.25
CA VAL A 108 8.60 -7.96 7.43
C VAL A 108 8.77 -7.62 5.94
N ARG A 109 8.29 -6.46 5.50
CA ARG A 109 8.44 -5.99 4.12
C ARG A 109 9.69 -5.13 3.94
N HIS A 110 10.48 -4.90 4.99
CA HIS A 110 11.71 -4.10 4.96
C HIS A 110 11.47 -2.71 4.34
N PRO A 111 10.50 -1.92 4.85
CA PRO A 111 10.20 -0.63 4.26
C PRO A 111 11.30 0.39 4.46
N LEU A 112 11.47 1.28 3.48
CA LEU A 112 12.16 2.53 3.70
C LEU A 112 11.16 3.44 4.42
N VAL A 113 11.46 3.81 5.65
CA VAL A 113 10.54 4.63 6.45
C VAL A 113 10.89 6.10 6.27
N MET A 114 9.93 6.87 5.72
CA MET A 114 10.08 8.30 5.49
C MET A 114 9.38 9.05 6.61
N VAL A 115 10.14 9.81 7.38
CA VAL A 115 9.59 10.60 8.49
C VAL A 115 9.16 11.97 7.95
N PRO A 116 7.95 12.43 8.25
CA PRO A 116 7.50 13.75 7.79
C PRO A 116 8.47 14.84 8.21
N HIS A 117 8.86 15.69 7.28
CA HIS A 117 9.82 16.77 7.53
C HIS A 117 9.15 18.14 7.39
N ASN A 118 8.44 18.38 6.30
CA ASN A 118 7.76 19.65 6.03
C ASN A 118 6.74 19.41 4.92
N GLY A 119 5.71 20.23 4.88
CA GLY A 119 4.72 20.14 3.83
C GLY A 119 3.29 20.21 4.36
N PHE A 120 2.34 19.97 3.47
CA PHE A 120 0.92 19.92 3.85
C PHE A 120 0.19 18.97 2.90
N SER A 121 -0.98 18.54 3.35
CA SER A 121 -1.90 17.75 2.53
C SER A 121 -3.30 18.33 2.69
N ARG A 122 -4.02 18.48 1.58
CA ARG A 122 -5.44 18.85 1.59
C ARG A 122 -6.26 17.61 1.31
N SER A 123 -7.29 17.41 2.11
CA SER A 123 -8.17 16.26 1.98
C SER A 123 -9.55 16.68 1.48
#